data_557214c80808424dab8b50b672438f91
#
_entry.id   557214c80808424dab8b50b672438f91
#
_cell.length_a   1.000
_cell.length_b   1.000
_cell.length_c   1.000
_cell.angle_alpha   90.00
_cell.angle_beta   90.00
_cell.angle_gamma   90.00
#
_symmetry.space_group_name_H-M   'P 1'
#
loop_
_entity.id
_entity.type
_entity.pdbx_description
1 polymer ?
#
loop_
_entity_poly.entity_id
_entity_poly.type
_entity_poly.pdbx_seq_one_letter_code
_entity_poly.pdbx_strand_id
1 'polypeptide(L)'
;MIDEITAGIVGICILVVMFLTGIELAYAMAVIGFIGLGYLGTWSAASNQVVKDFFETFTSYGFTVIPLFVLMGQVASNSGIAKKLYDSAEKFVGHITGGLAMTTVVGATLFKAMCGSTLATCATFASIAIPEMTRLGYSKKLSTGVVASVGTLGMLIPPSVPLIIFGIITEQSIGKLFLAGIIPGLLISLFFIFVIYGWVKINPSIARP
;
A
#
# COMPACT_ATOMS: atom_id res chain seq x y z
N MET A 1 -32.13 26.63 5.82
CA MET A 1 -30.76 26.03 5.84
C MET A 1 -30.95 24.58 6.21
N ILE A 2 -30.30 23.68 5.49
CA ILE A 2 -30.33 22.25 5.83
C ILE A 2 -29.60 22.12 7.18
N ASP A 3 -30.13 21.29 8.07
CA ASP A 3 -29.53 20.99 9.36
C ASP A 3 -28.08 20.45 9.17
N GLU A 4 -27.15 20.77 10.09
CA GLU A 4 -25.73 20.40 9.99
C GLU A 4 -25.53 18.90 9.80
N ILE A 5 -26.36 18.09 10.48
CA ILE A 5 -26.35 16.63 10.36
C ILE A 5 -26.75 16.20 8.95
N THR A 6 -27.80 16.79 8.41
CA THR A 6 -28.27 16.49 7.04
C THR A 6 -27.22 16.90 6.00
N ALA A 7 -26.58 18.07 6.17
CA ALA A 7 -25.49 18.51 5.30
C ALA A 7 -24.30 17.51 5.33
N GLY A 8 -23.97 17.00 6.51
CA GLY A 8 -22.94 15.96 6.67
C GLY A 8 -23.28 14.66 5.94
N ILE A 9 -24.52 14.17 6.09
CA ILE A 9 -25.00 12.96 5.42
C ILE A 9 -24.97 13.14 3.89
N VAL A 10 -25.47 14.27 3.39
CA VAL A 10 -25.44 14.59 1.96
C VAL A 10 -24.00 14.65 1.44
N GLY A 11 -23.09 15.28 2.19
CA GLY A 11 -21.66 15.33 1.85
C GLY A 11 -21.05 13.93 1.70
N ILE A 12 -21.31 13.03 2.66
CA ILE A 12 -20.85 11.64 2.59
C ILE A 12 -21.46 10.90 1.40
N CYS A 13 -22.75 11.06 1.12
CA CYS A 13 -23.39 10.45 -0.03
C CYS A 13 -22.77 10.93 -1.35
N ILE A 14 -22.51 12.23 -1.49
CA ILE A 14 -21.84 12.80 -2.67
C ILE A 14 -20.40 12.25 -2.78
N LEU A 15 -19.68 12.13 -1.66
CA LEU A 15 -18.33 11.54 -1.64
C LEU A 15 -18.33 10.12 -2.21
N VAL A 16 -19.26 9.28 -1.75
CA VAL A 16 -19.40 7.92 -2.24
C VAL A 16 -19.71 7.89 -3.74
N VAL A 17 -20.61 8.73 -4.20
CA VAL A 17 -20.94 8.84 -5.62
C VAL A 17 -19.73 9.30 -6.43
N MET A 18 -19.00 10.32 -5.99
CA MET A 18 -17.78 10.77 -6.65
C MET A 18 -16.71 9.66 -6.71
N PHE A 19 -16.57 8.90 -5.64
CA PHE A 19 -15.65 7.77 -5.61
C PHE A 19 -16.02 6.68 -6.65
N LEU A 20 -17.31 6.40 -6.83
CA LEU A 20 -17.80 5.45 -7.84
C LEU A 20 -17.57 5.92 -9.29
N THR A 21 -17.41 7.22 -9.53
CA THR A 21 -17.07 7.77 -10.86
C THR A 21 -15.58 7.63 -11.22
N GLY A 22 -14.74 7.11 -10.31
CA GLY A 22 -13.31 6.94 -10.52
C GLY A 22 -12.46 8.17 -10.22
N ILE A 23 -13.03 9.21 -9.61
CA ILE A 23 -12.29 10.38 -9.13
C ILE A 23 -11.43 9.95 -7.94
N GLU A 24 -10.18 10.38 -7.91
CA GLU A 24 -9.29 10.10 -6.78
C GLU A 24 -9.85 10.66 -5.48
N LEU A 25 -9.82 9.86 -4.43
CA LEU A 25 -10.41 10.16 -3.11
C LEU A 25 -9.92 11.50 -2.54
N ALA A 26 -8.64 11.83 -2.74
CA ALA A 26 -8.06 13.09 -2.25
C ALA A 26 -8.75 14.33 -2.84
N TYR A 27 -9.01 14.33 -4.15
CA TYR A 27 -9.70 15.45 -4.81
C TYR A 27 -11.17 15.50 -4.40
N ALA A 28 -11.84 14.35 -4.33
CA ALA A 28 -13.23 14.29 -3.89
C ALA A 28 -13.40 14.84 -2.47
N MET A 29 -12.53 14.42 -1.53
CA MET A 29 -12.54 14.93 -0.16
C MET A 29 -12.25 16.44 -0.09
N ALA A 30 -11.27 16.93 -0.85
CA ALA A 30 -10.94 18.36 -0.87
C ALA A 30 -12.10 19.22 -1.36
N VAL A 31 -12.74 18.82 -2.45
CA VAL A 31 -13.89 19.55 -3.02
C VAL A 31 -15.08 19.54 -2.07
N ILE A 32 -15.45 18.37 -1.53
CA ILE A 32 -16.60 18.27 -0.63
C ILE A 32 -16.33 18.97 0.69
N GLY A 33 -15.13 18.85 1.23
CA GLY A 33 -14.72 19.56 2.44
C GLY A 33 -14.79 21.07 2.26
N PHE A 34 -14.28 21.59 1.17
CA PHE A 34 -14.34 23.03 0.85
C PHE A 34 -15.77 23.54 0.71
N ILE A 35 -16.61 22.82 -0.07
CA ILE A 35 -18.02 23.19 -0.27
C ILE A 35 -18.79 23.09 1.06
N GLY A 36 -18.57 22.01 1.83
CA GLY A 36 -19.22 21.82 3.12
C GLY A 36 -18.88 22.92 4.13
N LEU A 37 -17.61 23.28 4.25
CA LEU A 37 -17.18 24.40 5.11
C LEU A 37 -17.75 25.74 4.62
N GLY A 38 -17.80 25.96 3.30
CA GLY A 38 -18.39 27.18 2.74
C GLY A 38 -19.89 27.29 2.97
N TYR A 39 -20.60 26.15 2.95
CA TYR A 39 -22.05 26.07 3.16
C TYR A 39 -22.44 26.24 4.64
N LEU A 40 -21.73 25.56 5.55
CA LEU A 40 -22.00 25.61 7.00
C LEU A 40 -21.48 26.87 7.67
N GLY A 41 -20.45 27.49 7.10
CA GLY A 41 -19.84 28.74 7.59
C GLY A 41 -19.94 29.86 6.56
N THR A 42 -18.76 30.34 6.16
CA THR A 42 -18.63 31.35 5.10
C THR A 42 -17.57 30.92 4.11
N TRP A 43 -17.72 31.33 2.84
CA TRP A 43 -16.71 31.05 1.80
C TRP A 43 -15.33 31.61 2.12
N SER A 44 -15.29 32.77 2.82
CA SER A 44 -14.05 33.36 3.28
C SER A 44 -13.37 32.48 4.34
N ALA A 45 -14.16 31.95 5.30
CA ALA A 45 -13.64 31.03 6.31
C ALA A 45 -13.14 29.71 5.68
N ALA A 46 -13.89 29.16 4.74
CA ALA A 46 -13.48 27.95 4.01
C ALA A 46 -12.15 28.16 3.25
N SER A 47 -12.02 29.27 2.53
CA SER A 47 -10.79 29.61 1.80
C SER A 47 -9.59 29.80 2.75
N ASN A 48 -9.77 30.52 3.86
CA ASN A 48 -8.72 30.72 4.86
C ASN A 48 -8.29 29.40 5.51
N GLN A 49 -9.26 28.51 5.80
CA GLN A 49 -8.95 27.19 6.37
C GLN A 49 -8.12 26.34 5.41
N VAL A 50 -8.54 26.27 4.14
CA VAL A 50 -7.76 25.51 3.12
C VAL A 50 -6.34 26.05 2.99
N VAL A 51 -6.15 27.37 2.90
CA VAL A 51 -4.81 27.98 2.83
C VAL A 51 -3.99 27.64 4.08
N LYS A 52 -4.60 27.73 5.24
CA LYS A 52 -3.95 27.39 6.52
C LYS A 52 -3.52 25.93 6.56
N ASP A 53 -4.43 25.01 6.23
CA ASP A 53 -4.15 23.56 6.24
C ASP A 53 -3.04 23.20 5.25
N PHE A 54 -3.05 23.79 4.05
CA PHE A 54 -1.96 23.62 3.08
C PHE A 54 -0.63 24.12 3.65
N PHE A 55 -0.61 25.33 4.20
CA PHE A 55 0.60 25.92 4.76
C PHE A 55 1.14 25.07 5.92
N GLU A 56 0.29 24.66 6.86
CA GLU A 56 0.68 23.81 8.00
C GLU A 56 1.20 22.45 7.53
N THR A 57 0.56 21.83 6.53
CA THR A 57 0.99 20.55 5.98
C THR A 57 2.36 20.66 5.30
N PHE A 58 2.55 21.66 4.43
CA PHE A 58 3.81 21.82 3.68
C PHE A 58 4.97 22.32 4.53
N THR A 59 4.71 23.04 5.60
CA THR A 59 5.75 23.51 6.54
C THR A 59 6.06 22.51 7.66
N SER A 60 5.23 21.48 7.82
CA SER A 60 5.44 20.44 8.82
C SER A 60 6.65 19.57 8.48
N TYR A 61 7.65 19.56 9.38
CA TYR A 61 8.85 18.74 9.24
C TYR A 61 8.52 17.24 9.11
N GLY A 62 7.49 16.76 9.81
CA GLY A 62 7.06 15.37 9.76
C GLY A 62 6.67 14.89 8.36
N PHE A 63 5.99 15.74 7.58
CA PHE A 63 5.58 15.41 6.22
C PHE A 63 6.73 15.41 5.20
N THR A 64 7.86 16.08 5.48
CA THR A 64 9.05 16.08 4.60
C THR A 64 9.62 14.67 4.39
N VAL A 65 9.40 13.78 5.34
CA VAL A 65 9.86 12.38 5.29
C VAL A 65 9.16 11.60 4.16
N ILE A 66 7.90 11.93 3.84
CA ILE A 66 7.10 11.19 2.83
C ILE A 66 7.71 11.30 1.42
N PRO A 67 7.98 12.50 0.86
CA PRO A 67 8.62 12.60 -0.47
C PRO A 67 9.98 11.90 -0.53
N LEU A 68 10.76 11.94 0.54
CA LEU A 68 12.06 11.25 0.59
C LEU A 68 11.90 9.73 0.53
N PHE A 69 10.93 9.14 1.23
CA PHE A 69 10.63 7.72 1.15
C PHE A 69 10.06 7.33 -0.21
N VAL A 70 9.22 8.18 -0.83
CA VAL A 70 8.73 7.94 -2.19
C VAL A 70 9.86 7.94 -3.19
N LEU A 71 10.79 8.89 -3.09
CA LEU A 71 11.99 8.95 -3.94
C LEU A 71 12.86 7.71 -3.75
N MET A 72 13.12 7.32 -2.50
CA MET A 72 13.87 6.10 -2.19
C MET A 72 13.22 4.86 -2.82
N GLY A 73 11.89 4.73 -2.71
CA GLY A 73 11.13 3.63 -3.29
C GLY A 73 11.22 3.61 -4.83
N GLN A 74 11.16 4.77 -5.48
CA GLN A 74 11.31 4.88 -6.93
C GLN A 74 12.72 4.48 -7.39
N VAL A 75 13.74 4.96 -6.70
CA VAL A 75 15.14 4.56 -6.99
C VAL A 75 15.31 3.06 -6.81
N ALA A 76 14.82 2.49 -5.70
CA ALA A 76 14.89 1.06 -5.44
C ALA A 76 14.17 0.23 -6.52
N SER A 77 12.97 0.66 -6.96
CA SER A 77 12.19 -0.03 -8.00
C SER A 77 12.90 -0.05 -9.35
N ASN A 78 13.59 1.04 -9.71
CA ASN A 78 14.29 1.16 -10.99
C ASN A 78 15.73 0.61 -10.98
N SER A 79 16.27 0.32 -9.80
CA SER A 79 17.67 -0.15 -9.65
C SER A 79 17.91 -1.62 -10.02
N GLY A 80 16.82 -2.39 -10.25
CA GLY A 80 16.90 -3.84 -10.47
C GLY A 80 17.10 -4.66 -9.20
N ILE A 81 17.16 -4.04 -8.02
CA ILE A 81 17.31 -4.72 -6.72
C ILE A 81 16.18 -5.73 -6.49
N ALA A 82 14.94 -5.39 -6.86
CA ALA A 82 13.78 -6.27 -6.71
C ALA A 82 14.00 -7.62 -7.41
N LYS A 83 14.56 -7.62 -8.64
CA LYS A 83 14.88 -8.84 -9.37
C LYS A 83 15.94 -9.65 -8.65
N LYS A 84 17.02 -9.00 -8.19
CA LYS A 84 18.08 -9.68 -7.44
C LYS A 84 17.58 -10.30 -6.13
N LEU A 85 16.69 -9.63 -5.43
CA LEU A 85 16.02 -10.16 -4.22
C LEU A 85 15.13 -11.35 -4.57
N TYR A 86 14.36 -11.26 -5.67
CA TYR A 86 13.55 -12.36 -6.16
C TYR A 86 14.40 -13.58 -6.51
N ASP A 87 15.44 -13.42 -7.34
CA ASP A 87 16.35 -14.48 -7.76
C ASP A 87 17.08 -15.11 -6.55
N SER A 88 17.42 -14.31 -5.54
CA SER A 88 18.01 -14.79 -4.29
C SER A 88 17.02 -15.60 -3.47
N ALA A 89 15.81 -15.10 -3.29
CA ALA A 89 14.75 -15.80 -2.55
C ALA A 89 14.36 -17.12 -3.26
N GLU A 90 14.37 -17.17 -4.59
CA GLU A 90 14.10 -18.37 -5.38
C GLU A 90 15.09 -19.50 -5.06
N LYS A 91 16.37 -19.19 -4.88
CA LYS A 91 17.38 -20.19 -4.50
C LYS A 91 17.11 -20.87 -3.16
N PHE A 92 16.46 -20.15 -2.23
CA PHE A 92 16.14 -20.68 -0.90
C PHE A 92 14.81 -21.43 -0.85
N VAL A 93 13.80 -20.93 -1.54
CA VAL A 93 12.40 -21.40 -1.39
C VAL A 93 11.85 -22.00 -2.70
N GLY A 94 12.49 -21.75 -3.84
CA GLY A 94 11.99 -22.14 -5.17
C GLY A 94 11.88 -23.65 -5.38
N HIS A 95 12.67 -24.45 -4.64
CA HIS A 95 12.69 -25.92 -4.73
C HIS A 95 11.47 -26.59 -4.06
N ILE A 96 10.66 -25.85 -3.32
CA ILE A 96 9.48 -26.37 -2.64
C ILE A 96 8.28 -26.32 -3.59
N THR A 97 7.32 -27.23 -3.46
CA THR A 97 6.08 -27.20 -4.24
C THR A 97 5.34 -25.87 -4.01
N GLY A 98 5.07 -25.12 -5.08
CA GLY A 98 4.59 -23.73 -4.98
C GLY A 98 5.68 -22.70 -4.67
N GLY A 99 6.94 -23.10 -4.79
CA GLY A 99 8.13 -22.32 -4.41
C GLY A 99 8.18 -20.93 -5.00
N LEU A 100 7.84 -20.73 -6.28
CA LEU A 100 7.84 -19.39 -6.90
C LEU A 100 6.81 -18.43 -6.31
N ALA A 101 5.64 -18.95 -5.93
CA ALA A 101 4.66 -18.13 -5.24
C ALA A 101 5.15 -17.72 -3.84
N MET A 102 5.81 -18.63 -3.12
CA MET A 102 6.44 -18.32 -1.83
C MET A 102 7.67 -17.40 -1.99
N THR A 103 8.48 -17.59 -3.04
CA THR A 103 9.57 -16.69 -3.43
C THR A 103 9.05 -15.26 -3.65
N THR A 104 7.89 -15.12 -4.28
CA THR A 104 7.24 -13.81 -4.49
C THR A 104 6.92 -13.15 -3.14
N VAL A 105 6.41 -13.90 -2.17
CA VAL A 105 6.15 -13.37 -0.82
C VAL A 105 7.44 -12.93 -0.14
N VAL A 106 8.45 -13.78 -0.11
CA VAL A 106 9.73 -13.49 0.54
C VAL A 106 10.43 -12.30 -0.13
N GLY A 107 10.57 -12.33 -1.46
CA GLY A 107 11.21 -11.26 -2.23
C GLY A 107 10.49 -9.93 -2.06
N ALA A 108 9.16 -9.93 -2.12
CA ALA A 108 8.36 -8.73 -1.92
C ALA A 108 8.47 -8.21 -0.48
N THR A 109 8.49 -9.08 0.52
CA THR A 109 8.68 -8.71 1.93
C THR A 109 10.00 -7.99 2.14
N LEU A 110 11.09 -8.53 1.60
CA LEU A 110 12.42 -7.91 1.66
C LEU A 110 12.47 -6.58 0.89
N PHE A 111 11.87 -6.54 -0.30
CA PHE A 111 11.81 -5.33 -1.10
C PHE A 111 10.97 -4.23 -0.42
N LYS A 112 9.93 -4.60 0.32
CA LYS A 112 9.11 -3.66 1.09
C LYS A 112 9.91 -2.92 2.15
N ALA A 113 10.83 -3.59 2.82
CA ALA A 113 11.72 -2.96 3.78
C ALA A 113 12.60 -1.84 3.17
N MET A 114 12.64 -1.74 1.84
CA MET A 114 13.37 -0.70 1.11
C MET A 114 12.45 0.31 0.41
N CYS A 115 11.30 -0.15 -0.10
CA CYS A 115 10.47 0.66 -1.01
C CYS A 115 9.35 1.43 -0.31
N GLY A 116 8.75 0.87 0.75
CA GLY A 116 7.67 1.51 1.51
C GLY A 116 6.36 1.79 0.74
N SER A 117 6.31 1.53 -0.57
CA SER A 117 5.17 1.81 -1.45
C SER A 117 4.45 0.53 -1.86
N THR A 118 3.16 0.46 -1.58
CA THR A 118 2.30 -0.66 -1.98
C THR A 118 2.19 -0.77 -3.49
N LEU A 119 1.91 0.34 -4.17
CA LEU A 119 1.75 0.38 -5.63
C LEU A 119 3.05 0.03 -6.36
N ALA A 120 4.18 0.60 -5.93
CA ALA A 120 5.48 0.31 -6.53
C ALA A 120 5.86 -1.17 -6.38
N THR A 121 5.61 -1.78 -5.21
CA THR A 121 5.87 -3.21 -4.99
C THR A 121 4.96 -4.08 -5.85
N CYS A 122 3.65 -3.81 -5.90
CA CYS A 122 2.73 -4.55 -6.75
C CYS A 122 3.15 -4.48 -8.22
N ALA A 123 3.44 -3.29 -8.74
CA ALA A 123 3.85 -3.09 -10.14
C ALA A 123 5.17 -3.83 -10.44
N THR A 124 6.16 -3.69 -9.55
CA THR A 124 7.47 -4.32 -9.72
C THR A 124 7.37 -5.85 -9.70
N PHE A 125 6.68 -6.41 -8.69
CA PHE A 125 6.53 -7.87 -8.60
C PHE A 125 5.54 -8.43 -9.62
N ALA A 126 4.57 -7.65 -10.10
CA ALA A 126 3.74 -8.05 -11.23
C ALA A 126 4.58 -8.25 -12.51
N SER A 127 5.54 -7.38 -12.76
CA SER A 127 6.42 -7.47 -13.94
C SER A 127 7.48 -8.59 -13.84
N ILE A 128 7.87 -8.99 -12.64
CA ILE A 128 8.90 -10.03 -12.41
C ILE A 128 8.24 -11.40 -12.20
N ALA A 129 7.34 -11.52 -11.22
CA ALA A 129 6.85 -12.80 -10.73
C ALA A 129 5.76 -13.40 -11.62
N ILE A 130 4.82 -12.59 -12.17
CA ILE A 130 3.73 -13.12 -12.98
C ILE A 130 4.23 -13.80 -14.26
N PRO A 131 5.12 -13.20 -15.07
CA PRO A 131 5.66 -13.86 -16.26
C PRO A 131 6.41 -15.14 -15.91
N GLU A 132 7.21 -15.14 -14.86
CA GLU A 132 8.01 -16.29 -14.46
C GLU A 132 7.13 -17.44 -13.96
N MET A 133 6.17 -17.16 -13.09
CA MET A 133 5.19 -18.14 -12.64
C MET A 133 4.35 -18.69 -13.81
N THR A 134 3.96 -17.83 -14.76
CA THR A 134 3.19 -18.25 -15.95
C THR A 134 4.03 -19.15 -16.86
N ARG A 135 5.31 -18.81 -17.07
CA ARG A 135 6.28 -19.59 -17.86
C ARG A 135 6.44 -21.01 -17.31
N LEU A 136 6.42 -21.16 -15.99
CA LEU A 136 6.55 -22.44 -15.30
C LEU A 136 5.21 -23.12 -15.02
N GLY A 137 4.12 -22.68 -15.65
CA GLY A 137 2.83 -23.35 -15.65
C GLY A 137 1.97 -23.12 -14.40
N TYR A 138 2.27 -22.10 -13.60
CA TYR A 138 1.40 -21.68 -12.52
C TYR A 138 0.10 -21.08 -13.06
N SER A 139 -0.99 -21.28 -12.34
CA SER A 139 -2.28 -20.69 -12.72
C SER A 139 -2.22 -19.16 -12.60
N LYS A 140 -2.84 -18.46 -13.56
CA LYS A 140 -2.92 -17.00 -13.54
C LYS A 140 -3.58 -16.48 -12.25
N LYS A 141 -4.59 -17.20 -11.74
CA LYS A 141 -5.28 -16.84 -10.49
C LYS A 141 -4.34 -16.84 -9.29
N LEU A 142 -3.46 -17.85 -9.19
CA LEU A 142 -2.47 -17.89 -8.12
C LEU A 142 -1.42 -16.78 -8.28
N SER A 143 -0.87 -16.61 -9.48
CA SER A 143 0.17 -15.61 -9.75
C SER A 143 -0.30 -14.18 -9.45
N THR A 144 -1.47 -13.80 -9.98
CA THR A 144 -2.03 -12.46 -9.75
C THR A 144 -2.49 -12.28 -8.31
N GLY A 145 -3.10 -13.32 -7.71
CA GLY A 145 -3.56 -13.27 -6.31
C GLY A 145 -2.40 -13.07 -5.32
N VAL A 146 -1.30 -13.80 -5.52
CA VAL A 146 -0.10 -13.64 -4.66
C VAL A 146 0.47 -12.24 -4.79
N VAL A 147 0.66 -11.72 -6.01
CA VAL A 147 1.20 -10.39 -6.22
C VAL A 147 0.30 -9.31 -5.61
N ALA A 148 -1.01 -9.41 -5.77
CA ALA A 148 -1.97 -8.50 -5.15
C ALA A 148 -1.90 -8.55 -3.62
N SER A 149 -1.83 -9.77 -3.05
CA SER A 149 -1.77 -9.96 -1.59
C SER A 149 -0.48 -9.40 -0.99
N VAL A 150 0.68 -9.67 -1.58
CA VAL A 150 1.96 -9.15 -1.06
C VAL A 150 2.06 -7.63 -1.14
N GLY A 151 1.32 -6.99 -2.05
CA GLY A 151 1.20 -5.54 -2.08
C GLY A 151 0.72 -4.96 -0.75
N THR A 152 -0.24 -5.61 -0.09
CA THR A 152 -0.81 -5.12 1.17
C THR A 152 0.19 -5.10 2.34
N LEU A 153 1.24 -5.92 2.30
CA LEU A 153 2.31 -5.93 3.30
C LEU A 153 3.00 -4.56 3.45
N GLY A 154 2.93 -3.72 2.42
CA GLY A 154 3.53 -2.39 2.45
C GLY A 154 2.91 -1.40 3.42
N MET A 155 1.75 -1.70 3.97
CA MET A 155 1.14 -0.88 5.01
C MET A 155 1.75 -1.16 6.40
N LEU A 156 2.31 -2.35 6.61
CA LEU A 156 2.81 -2.80 7.92
C LEU A 156 4.32 -2.86 8.00
N ILE A 157 5.00 -3.34 6.94
CA ILE A 157 6.46 -3.48 6.96
C ILE A 157 7.12 -2.10 6.78
N PRO A 158 7.94 -1.64 7.72
CA PRO A 158 8.64 -0.37 7.59
C PRO A 158 9.69 -0.37 6.46
N PRO A 159 9.92 0.80 5.84
CA PRO A 159 9.21 2.07 6.02
C PRO A 159 7.82 2.04 5.41
N SER A 160 6.82 2.62 6.08
CA SER A 160 5.43 2.64 5.63
C SER A 160 4.86 4.05 5.69
N VAL A 161 4.43 4.59 4.54
CA VAL A 161 3.81 5.91 4.47
C VAL A 161 2.54 6.02 5.35
N PRO A 162 1.63 5.03 5.36
CA PRO A 162 0.51 5.05 6.29
C PRO A 162 0.89 5.14 7.77
N LEU A 163 1.95 4.44 8.20
CA LEU A 163 2.43 4.53 9.59
C LEU A 163 3.06 5.89 9.89
N ILE A 164 3.71 6.53 8.91
CA ILE A 164 4.23 7.89 9.06
C ILE A 164 3.08 8.86 9.27
N ILE A 165 2.07 8.82 8.40
CA ILE A 165 0.89 9.70 8.49
C ILE A 165 0.16 9.47 9.81
N PHE A 166 -0.06 8.22 10.20
CA PHE A 166 -0.66 7.88 11.48
C PHE A 166 0.14 8.46 12.65
N GLY A 167 1.46 8.31 12.63
CA GLY A 167 2.34 8.87 13.67
C GLY A 167 2.27 10.38 13.77
N ILE A 168 2.20 11.09 12.63
CA ILE A 168 2.07 12.55 12.60
C ILE A 168 0.72 12.99 13.18
N ILE A 169 -0.38 12.37 12.72
CA ILE A 169 -1.74 12.75 13.16
C ILE A 169 -1.98 12.44 14.63
N THR A 170 -1.41 11.33 15.13
CA THR A 170 -1.58 10.91 16.53
C THR A 170 -0.48 11.39 17.46
N GLU A 171 0.46 12.19 16.96
CA GLU A 171 1.63 12.70 17.70
C GLU A 171 2.47 11.55 18.33
N GLN A 172 2.46 10.38 17.71
CA GLN A 172 3.23 9.24 18.15
C GLN A 172 4.60 9.17 17.47
N SER A 173 5.56 8.56 18.14
CA SER A 173 6.89 8.34 17.57
C SER A 173 6.82 7.40 16.36
N ILE A 174 7.18 7.90 15.17
CA ILE A 174 7.24 7.14 13.92
C ILE A 174 8.18 5.93 14.07
N GLY A 175 9.31 6.10 14.78
CA GLY A 175 10.25 5.00 15.03
C GLY A 175 9.63 3.88 15.86
N LYS A 176 8.84 4.18 16.90
CA LYS A 176 8.12 3.17 17.68
C LYS A 176 7.04 2.46 16.85
N LEU A 177 6.34 3.20 16.00
CA LEU A 177 5.34 2.62 15.09
C LEU A 177 5.99 1.67 14.06
N PHE A 178 7.15 2.04 13.54
CA PHE A 178 7.91 1.18 12.65
C PHE A 178 8.32 -0.13 13.34
N LEU A 179 8.88 -0.04 14.55
CA LEU A 179 9.23 -1.24 15.32
C LEU A 179 8.01 -2.11 15.61
N ALA A 180 6.88 -1.50 15.95
CA ALA A 180 5.63 -2.22 16.18
C ALA A 180 5.09 -2.91 14.91
N GLY A 181 5.34 -2.35 13.73
CA GLY A 181 4.91 -2.91 12.44
C GLY A 181 5.71 -4.13 11.98
N ILE A 182 6.95 -4.32 12.44
CA ILE A 182 7.83 -5.42 12.00
C ILE A 182 7.21 -6.79 12.31
N ILE A 183 6.83 -7.02 13.56
CA ILE A 183 6.32 -8.33 14.01
C ILE A 183 5.03 -8.70 13.27
N PRO A 184 3.98 -7.85 13.24
CA PRO A 184 2.78 -8.15 12.46
C PRO A 184 3.05 -8.34 10.97
N GLY A 185 3.92 -7.52 10.37
CA GLY A 185 4.29 -7.64 8.97
C GLY A 185 4.95 -8.98 8.63
N LEU A 186 5.89 -9.43 9.45
CA LEU A 186 6.54 -10.74 9.29
C LEU A 186 5.56 -11.89 9.54
N LEU A 187 4.67 -11.79 10.54
CA LEU A 187 3.64 -12.79 10.80
C LEU A 187 2.70 -12.95 9.59
N ILE A 188 2.23 -11.85 9.01
CA ILE A 188 1.36 -11.91 7.82
C ILE A 188 2.11 -12.51 6.63
N SER A 189 3.38 -12.13 6.41
CA SER A 189 4.21 -12.75 5.36
C SER A 189 4.32 -14.26 5.54
N LEU A 190 4.52 -14.72 6.78
CA LEU A 190 4.58 -16.13 7.13
C LEU A 190 3.22 -16.82 6.87
N PHE A 191 2.12 -16.19 7.26
CA PHE A 191 0.78 -16.72 6.98
C PHE A 191 0.51 -16.84 5.47
N PHE A 192 0.95 -15.88 4.66
CA PHE A 192 0.85 -16.01 3.21
C PHE A 192 1.61 -17.22 2.68
N ILE A 193 2.82 -17.48 3.18
CA ILE A 193 3.59 -18.67 2.83
C ILE A 193 2.83 -19.95 3.21
N PHE A 194 2.28 -20.03 4.42
CA PHE A 194 1.50 -21.19 4.86
C PHE A 194 0.23 -21.40 4.02
N VAL A 195 -0.49 -20.33 3.71
CA VAL A 195 -1.70 -20.41 2.86
C VAL A 195 -1.35 -20.88 1.45
N ILE A 196 -0.29 -20.33 0.86
CA ILE A 196 0.18 -20.74 -0.48
C ILE A 196 0.58 -22.22 -0.46
N TYR A 197 1.40 -22.63 0.50
CA TYR A 197 1.83 -24.01 0.63
C TYR A 197 0.66 -24.97 0.81
N GLY A 198 -0.27 -24.67 1.70
CA GLY A 198 -1.48 -25.47 1.92
C GLY A 198 -2.36 -25.55 0.69
N TRP A 199 -2.58 -24.42 0.00
CA TRP A 199 -3.42 -24.37 -1.19
C TRP A 199 -2.82 -25.19 -2.35
N VAL A 200 -1.52 -25.04 -2.58
CA VAL A 200 -0.82 -25.81 -3.63
C VAL A 200 -0.80 -27.29 -3.29
N LYS A 201 -0.65 -27.67 -2.02
CA LYS A 201 -0.68 -29.07 -1.59
C LYS A 201 -2.06 -29.72 -1.80
N ILE A 202 -3.15 -28.97 -1.57
CA ILE A 202 -4.53 -29.44 -1.80
C ILE A 202 -4.83 -29.51 -3.29
N ASN A 203 -4.33 -28.56 -4.09
CA ASN A 203 -4.57 -28.45 -5.50
C ASN A 203 -3.24 -28.37 -6.30
N PRO A 204 -2.54 -29.49 -6.52
CA PRO A 204 -1.25 -29.48 -7.20
C PRO A 204 -1.31 -28.98 -8.66
N SER A 205 -2.50 -28.96 -9.26
CA SER A 205 -2.69 -28.49 -10.64
C SER A 205 -2.49 -26.98 -10.81
N ILE A 206 -2.52 -26.20 -9.73
CA ILE A 206 -2.39 -24.72 -9.79
C ILE A 206 -0.93 -24.25 -9.77
N ALA A 207 0.00 -25.10 -9.33
CA ALA A 207 1.42 -24.82 -9.31
C ALA A 207 2.15 -26.14 -9.62
N ARG A 208 2.57 -26.31 -10.87
CA ARG A 208 3.40 -27.45 -11.24
C ARG A 208 4.81 -27.28 -10.65
N PRO A 209 5.43 -28.37 -10.16
CA PRO A 209 6.80 -28.32 -9.68
C PRO A 209 7.80 -28.03 -10.82
#